data_cce578984c9534e27a4a595847191127
#
_entry.id   cce578984c9534e27a4a595847191127
#
_cell.length_a   1.000
_cell.length_b   1.000
_cell.length_c   1.000
_cell.angle_alpha   90.00
_cell.angle_beta   90.00
_cell.angle_gamma   90.00
#
_symmetry.space_group_name_H-M   'P 1'
#
loop_
_entity.id
_entity.type
_entity.pdbx_description
1 polymer ?
#
loop_
_entity_poly.entity_id
_entity_poly.type
_entity_poly.pdbx_seq_one_letter_code
_entity_poly.pdbx_strand_id
1 'polypeptide(L)'
;MGNLLCSFGLTSSVSSIRLSELSFVIAVALQAAMTTVLRKGTKAKIKWPNDILINDAKISGILLEVVNVPARDHPAVIIGVGVNIVSHPQSLDRPSTCLHELGYGGNAKSFLEILADEFFSSVAAWERDGFTPIRQAWLDHAVGLGEEISIRSGNDQQQGVFEALDNTGALLLRLPNGSLQTITAGDIFLGEGSCF
;
A
#
# COMPACT_ATOMS: atom_id res chain seq x y z
N MET A 1 24.86 -1.99 6.41
CA MET A 1 23.43 -2.35 6.53
C MET A 1 22.63 -1.12 6.15
N GLY A 2 21.55 -1.28 5.40
CA GLY A 2 20.75 -0.16 4.87
C GLY A 2 19.28 -0.48 4.86
N ASN A 3 18.50 0.37 4.21
CA ASN A 3 17.08 0.17 3.95
C ASN A 3 16.88 -0.93 2.90
N LEU A 4 15.67 -1.50 2.84
CA LEU A 4 15.30 -2.42 1.78
C LEU A 4 14.83 -1.64 0.55
N LEU A 5 15.45 -1.94 -0.59
CA LEU A 5 14.95 -1.58 -1.91
C LEU A 5 14.95 -2.88 -2.73
N CYS A 6 13.79 -3.35 -3.12
CA CYS A 6 13.67 -4.57 -3.92
C CYS A 6 12.60 -4.42 -5.00
N SER A 7 12.62 -5.31 -5.98
CA SER A 7 11.60 -5.41 -7.00
C SER A 7 11.18 -6.86 -7.19
N PHE A 8 9.88 -7.11 -7.24
CA PHE A 8 9.31 -8.38 -7.63
C PHE A 8 8.87 -8.30 -9.09
N GLY A 9 9.33 -9.24 -9.91
CA GLY A 9 8.89 -9.37 -11.30
C GLY A 9 7.88 -10.51 -11.41
N LEU A 10 6.71 -10.22 -11.94
CA LEU A 10 5.65 -11.21 -12.18
C LEU A 10 5.28 -11.22 -13.66
N THR A 11 5.11 -12.44 -14.19
CA THR A 11 4.43 -12.66 -15.47
C THR A 11 3.18 -13.46 -15.16
N SER A 12 2.02 -12.89 -15.44
CA SER A 12 0.75 -13.56 -15.17
C SER A 12 -0.06 -13.64 -16.45
N SER A 13 -0.77 -14.76 -16.64
CA SER A 13 -1.79 -14.92 -17.68
C SER A 13 -3.09 -14.16 -17.35
N VAL A 14 -3.14 -13.49 -16.22
CA VAL A 14 -4.28 -12.70 -15.80
C VAL A 14 -4.43 -11.48 -16.72
N SER A 15 -5.67 -11.11 -17.03
CA SER A 15 -6.00 -9.94 -17.83
C SER A 15 -5.25 -8.70 -17.35
N SER A 16 -4.75 -7.88 -18.28
CA SER A 16 -4.02 -6.63 -18.00
C SER A 16 -4.82 -5.66 -17.11
N ILE A 17 -6.15 -5.72 -17.16
CA ILE A 17 -7.05 -4.93 -16.31
C ILE A 17 -6.85 -5.25 -14.81
N ARG A 18 -6.52 -6.51 -14.50
CA ARG A 18 -6.30 -6.96 -13.13
C ARG A 18 -4.89 -6.71 -12.59
N LEU A 19 -3.96 -6.28 -13.42
CA LEU A 19 -2.56 -6.08 -12.97
C LEU A 19 -2.43 -4.94 -11.92
N SER A 20 -3.31 -3.96 -11.95
CA SER A 20 -3.37 -2.90 -10.92
C SER A 20 -3.73 -3.44 -9.53
N GLU A 21 -4.45 -4.57 -9.44
CA GLU A 21 -4.79 -5.23 -8.19
C GLU A 21 -3.55 -5.68 -7.41
N LEU A 22 -2.42 -5.91 -8.10
CA LEU A 22 -1.15 -6.32 -7.48
C LEU A 22 -0.56 -5.26 -6.55
N SER A 23 -0.89 -3.98 -6.70
CA SER A 23 -0.51 -2.95 -5.73
C SER A 23 -1.17 -3.16 -4.37
N PHE A 24 -2.39 -3.68 -4.36
CA PHE A 24 -3.12 -4.05 -3.14
C PHE A 24 -2.60 -5.35 -2.54
N VAL A 25 -2.27 -6.32 -3.40
CA VAL A 25 -1.68 -7.61 -2.97
C VAL A 25 -0.38 -7.38 -2.20
N ILE A 26 0.55 -6.60 -2.77
CA ILE A 26 1.83 -6.31 -2.09
C ILE A 26 1.64 -5.43 -0.84
N ALA A 27 0.66 -4.52 -0.82
CA ALA A 27 0.37 -3.70 0.35
C ALA A 27 -0.13 -4.56 1.53
N VAL A 28 -1.01 -5.52 1.27
CA VAL A 28 -1.49 -6.49 2.28
C VAL A 28 -0.32 -7.37 2.75
N ALA A 29 0.51 -7.87 1.85
CA ALA A 29 1.70 -8.65 2.21
C ALA A 29 2.70 -7.84 3.06
N LEU A 30 2.95 -6.57 2.72
CA LEU A 30 3.79 -5.67 3.51
C LEU A 30 3.21 -5.43 4.91
N GLN A 31 1.91 -5.21 5.00
CA GLN A 31 1.22 -5.02 6.28
C GLN A 31 1.37 -6.28 7.16
N ALA A 32 1.20 -7.49 6.60
CA ALA A 32 1.39 -8.75 7.29
C ALA A 32 2.84 -8.95 7.73
N ALA A 33 3.81 -8.73 6.82
CA ALA A 33 5.25 -8.83 7.13
C ALA A 33 5.67 -7.87 8.25
N MET A 34 5.16 -6.64 8.26
CA MET A 34 5.42 -5.68 9.34
C MET A 34 4.82 -6.12 10.66
N THR A 35 3.60 -6.67 10.64
CA THR A 35 2.94 -7.20 11.86
C THR A 35 3.76 -8.32 12.51
N THR A 36 4.44 -9.14 11.70
CA THR A 36 5.31 -10.23 12.20
C THR A 36 6.53 -9.72 12.96
N VAL A 37 7.09 -8.56 12.58
CA VAL A 37 8.35 -8.03 13.15
C VAL A 37 8.14 -6.94 14.18
N LEU A 38 6.96 -6.34 14.23
CA LEU A 38 6.64 -5.27 15.15
C LEU A 38 6.29 -5.80 16.54
N ARG A 39 6.48 -4.95 17.55
CA ARG A 39 6.04 -5.26 18.92
C ARG A 39 4.52 -5.43 18.95
N LYS A 40 4.07 -6.36 19.81
CA LYS A 40 2.64 -6.60 20.03
C LYS A 40 1.91 -5.28 20.40
N GLY A 41 0.84 -4.99 19.67
CA GLY A 41 0.05 -3.77 19.84
C GLY A 41 0.40 -2.64 18.87
N THR A 42 1.56 -2.69 18.20
CA THR A 42 1.87 -1.75 17.10
C THR A 42 1.15 -2.22 15.83
N LYS A 43 0.44 -1.32 15.17
CA LYS A 43 -0.32 -1.63 13.95
C LYS A 43 0.29 -0.95 12.74
N ALA A 44 0.60 -1.74 11.73
CA ALA A 44 0.86 -1.21 10.39
C ALA A 44 -0.49 -0.97 9.70
N LYS A 45 -0.66 0.22 9.12
CA LYS A 45 -1.85 0.65 8.37
C LYS A 45 -1.47 0.90 6.92
N ILE A 46 -2.44 0.75 6.04
CA ILE A 46 -2.25 0.96 4.59
C ILE A 46 -2.91 2.28 4.21
N LYS A 47 -2.14 3.19 3.65
CA LYS A 47 -2.62 4.47 3.13
C LYS A 47 -2.76 4.38 1.62
N TRP A 48 -3.96 4.65 1.11
CA TRP A 48 -4.20 4.72 -0.33
C TRP A 48 -3.36 5.82 -0.99
N PRO A 49 -2.79 5.56 -2.18
CA PRO A 49 -2.92 4.31 -2.92
C PRO A 49 -1.87 3.23 -2.56
N ASN A 50 -0.69 3.57 -2.01
CA ASN A 50 0.50 2.72 -2.06
C ASN A 50 1.50 2.89 -0.92
N ASP A 51 1.10 3.45 0.21
CA ASP A 51 1.97 3.69 1.35
C ASP A 51 1.62 2.81 2.56
N ILE A 52 2.63 2.43 3.34
CA ILE A 52 2.45 1.83 4.65
C ILE A 52 2.84 2.83 5.72
N LEU A 53 1.97 2.99 6.71
CA LEU A 53 2.18 3.85 7.87
C LEU A 53 2.24 3.04 9.16
N ILE A 54 3.04 3.52 10.12
CA ILE A 54 3.06 3.05 11.50
C ILE A 54 3.06 4.29 12.39
N ASN A 55 2.08 4.39 13.30
CA ASN A 55 1.87 5.58 14.13
C ASN A 55 1.82 6.86 13.28
N ASP A 56 1.07 6.82 12.17
CA ASP A 56 0.88 7.88 11.18
C ASP A 56 2.16 8.37 10.48
N ALA A 57 3.29 7.69 10.69
CA ALA A 57 4.55 7.94 10.03
C ALA A 57 4.80 6.93 8.90
N LYS A 58 5.18 7.42 7.72
CA LYS A 58 5.46 6.58 6.55
C LYS A 58 6.70 5.73 6.77
N ILE A 59 6.59 4.42 6.53
CA ILE A 59 7.68 3.45 6.63
C ILE A 59 8.01 2.78 5.30
N SER A 60 7.04 2.67 4.40
CA SER A 60 7.22 1.99 3.11
C SER A 60 6.41 2.67 2.02
N GLY A 61 6.89 2.55 0.78
CA GLY A 61 6.18 2.92 -0.44
C GLY A 61 6.29 1.82 -1.48
N ILE A 62 5.27 1.72 -2.32
CA ILE A 62 5.13 0.74 -3.39
C ILE A 62 5.06 1.48 -4.72
N LEU A 63 5.72 0.94 -5.75
CA LEU A 63 5.63 1.40 -7.13
C LEU A 63 5.32 0.21 -8.04
N LEU A 64 4.27 0.31 -8.84
CA LEU A 64 3.91 -0.72 -9.80
C LEU A 64 4.10 -0.20 -11.22
N GLU A 65 4.83 -0.95 -12.02
CA GLU A 65 5.09 -0.64 -13.43
C GLU A 65 4.71 -1.84 -14.31
N VAL A 66 3.96 -1.59 -15.37
CA VAL A 66 3.60 -2.60 -16.36
C VAL A 66 4.57 -2.49 -17.53
N VAL A 67 5.24 -3.58 -17.86
CA VAL A 67 6.26 -3.64 -18.90
C VAL A 67 5.84 -4.61 -20.00
N ASN A 68 5.80 -4.12 -21.24
CA ASN A 68 5.60 -4.99 -22.39
C ASN A 68 6.90 -5.73 -22.69
N VAL A 69 6.86 -7.05 -22.63
CA VAL A 69 8.03 -7.90 -22.90
C VAL A 69 7.96 -8.37 -24.34
N PRO A 70 8.95 -8.03 -25.23
CA PRO A 70 8.98 -8.52 -26.59
C PRO A 70 8.90 -10.05 -26.64
N ALA A 71 8.15 -10.58 -27.57
CA ALA A 71 7.91 -12.03 -27.78
C ALA A 71 7.13 -12.75 -26.65
N ARG A 72 6.41 -12.02 -25.81
CA ARG A 72 5.43 -12.60 -24.86
C ARG A 72 4.04 -12.04 -25.14
N ASP A 73 3.04 -12.91 -25.04
CA ASP A 73 1.63 -12.53 -25.25
C ASP A 73 1.05 -11.73 -24.08
N HIS A 74 1.73 -11.73 -22.93
CA HIS A 74 1.29 -11.03 -21.71
C HIS A 74 2.36 -10.09 -21.20
N PRO A 75 1.98 -8.90 -20.69
CA PRO A 75 2.91 -7.98 -20.06
C PRO A 75 3.48 -8.57 -18.76
N ALA A 76 4.66 -8.11 -18.39
CA ALA A 76 5.21 -8.32 -17.07
C ALA A 76 4.85 -7.13 -16.15
N VAL A 77 4.74 -7.40 -14.86
CA VAL A 77 4.59 -6.36 -13.84
C VAL A 77 5.84 -6.35 -12.98
N ILE A 78 6.39 -5.16 -12.78
CA ILE A 78 7.47 -4.91 -11.84
C ILE A 78 6.89 -4.17 -10.65
N ILE A 79 7.03 -4.74 -9.47
CA ILE A 79 6.56 -4.15 -8.22
C ILE A 79 7.78 -3.73 -7.41
N GLY A 80 8.09 -2.44 -7.42
CA GLY A 80 9.13 -1.84 -6.59
C GLY A 80 8.62 -1.64 -5.16
N VAL A 81 9.43 -2.02 -4.18
CA VAL A 81 9.13 -1.85 -2.75
C VAL A 81 10.31 -1.22 -2.06
N GLY A 82 10.07 -0.10 -1.39
CA GLY A 82 11.02 0.54 -0.49
C GLY A 82 10.55 0.44 0.95
N VAL A 83 11.41 -0.06 1.85
CA VAL A 83 11.12 -0.11 3.29
C VAL A 83 12.25 0.53 4.08
N ASN A 84 11.89 1.45 4.95
CA ASN A 84 12.79 2.05 5.90
C ASN A 84 13.12 1.04 7.01
N ILE A 85 14.30 0.42 6.96
CA ILE A 85 14.75 -0.55 7.98
C ILE A 85 15.59 0.16 9.05
N VAL A 86 16.66 0.83 8.63
CA VAL A 86 17.69 1.39 9.53
C VAL A 86 17.50 2.88 9.74
N SER A 87 17.07 3.59 8.70
CA SER A 87 16.93 5.05 8.71
C SER A 87 15.76 5.48 7.83
N HIS A 88 15.32 6.69 8.03
CA HIS A 88 14.26 7.33 7.23
C HIS A 88 14.64 8.79 6.91
N PRO A 89 14.04 9.40 5.88
CA PRO A 89 14.24 10.81 5.58
C PRO A 89 13.81 11.71 6.75
N GLN A 90 14.65 12.68 7.13
CA GLN A 90 14.38 13.57 8.27
C GLN A 90 13.73 14.91 7.86
N SER A 91 13.73 15.22 6.56
CA SER A 91 13.36 16.55 6.03
C SER A 91 12.13 16.53 5.14
N LEU A 92 11.18 15.65 5.39
CA LEU A 92 9.95 15.56 4.62
C LEU A 92 8.83 16.39 5.27
N ASP A 93 7.96 16.95 4.44
CA ASP A 93 6.70 17.59 4.87
C ASP A 93 5.74 16.61 5.57
N ARG A 94 6.12 15.34 5.66
CA ARG A 94 5.34 14.26 6.27
C ARG A 94 6.18 13.43 7.23
N PRO A 95 5.60 13.00 8.37
CA PRO A 95 6.27 12.10 9.30
C PRO A 95 6.72 10.81 8.63
N SER A 96 7.92 10.36 8.93
CA SER A 96 8.45 9.07 8.51
C SER A 96 9.18 8.38 9.66
N THR A 97 9.29 7.06 9.61
CA THR A 97 9.94 6.23 10.63
C THR A 97 10.67 5.06 9.98
N CYS A 98 11.38 4.28 10.78
CA CYS A 98 12.03 3.04 10.33
C CYS A 98 11.84 1.91 11.34
N LEU A 99 12.02 0.66 10.89
CA LEU A 99 11.80 -0.53 11.72
C LEU A 99 12.73 -0.58 12.94
N HIS A 100 13.98 -0.10 12.84
CA HIS A 100 14.90 -0.08 13.98
C HIS A 100 14.43 0.82 15.11
N GLU A 101 13.85 1.99 14.82
CA GLU A 101 13.25 2.87 15.83
C GLU A 101 12.05 2.20 16.53
N LEU A 102 11.37 1.29 15.83
CA LEU A 102 10.23 0.52 16.35
C LEU A 102 10.65 -0.77 17.06
N GLY A 103 11.98 -1.00 17.19
CA GLY A 103 12.56 -2.10 17.95
C GLY A 103 12.80 -3.39 17.15
N TYR A 104 12.72 -3.36 15.82
CA TYR A 104 13.13 -4.48 15.00
C TYR A 104 14.66 -4.58 14.97
N GLY A 105 15.21 -5.70 15.41
CA GLY A 105 16.64 -5.95 15.46
C GLY A 105 17.23 -6.66 14.22
N GLY A 106 16.37 -6.97 13.22
CA GLY A 106 16.80 -7.64 11.99
C GLY A 106 17.38 -6.66 10.96
N ASN A 107 17.62 -7.16 9.76
CA ASN A 107 18.18 -6.38 8.66
C ASN A 107 17.32 -6.49 7.39
N ALA A 108 17.71 -5.78 6.31
CA ALA A 108 16.96 -5.77 5.06
C ALA A 108 16.79 -7.18 4.44
N LYS A 109 17.78 -8.06 4.58
CA LYS A 109 17.70 -9.42 4.04
C LYS A 109 16.66 -10.25 4.80
N SER A 110 16.72 -10.26 6.13
CA SER A 110 15.77 -11.02 6.94
C SER A 110 14.33 -10.49 6.79
N PHE A 111 14.14 -9.18 6.62
CA PHE A 111 12.84 -8.63 6.31
C PHE A 111 12.34 -9.01 4.91
N LEU A 112 13.23 -9.02 3.90
CA LEU A 112 12.89 -9.45 2.54
C LEU A 112 12.42 -10.91 2.51
N GLU A 113 13.03 -11.80 3.28
CA GLU A 113 12.60 -13.21 3.37
C GLU A 113 11.16 -13.31 3.88
N ILE A 114 10.82 -12.59 4.96
CA ILE A 114 9.46 -12.54 5.49
C ILE A 114 8.48 -11.93 4.47
N LEU A 115 8.87 -10.81 3.85
CA LEU A 115 8.03 -10.14 2.86
C LEU A 115 7.78 -11.04 1.64
N ALA A 116 8.79 -11.77 1.17
CA ALA A 116 8.65 -12.66 0.02
C ALA A 116 7.66 -13.80 0.30
N ASP A 117 7.72 -14.41 1.48
CA ASP A 117 6.80 -15.47 1.89
C ASP A 117 5.35 -14.95 1.93
N GLU A 118 5.13 -13.79 2.56
CA GLU A 118 3.81 -13.15 2.63
C GLU A 118 3.30 -12.73 1.23
N PHE A 119 4.19 -12.22 0.38
CA PHE A 119 3.82 -11.77 -0.96
C PHE A 119 3.41 -12.94 -1.85
N PHE A 120 4.20 -14.01 -1.93
CA PHE A 120 3.85 -15.17 -2.75
C PHE A 120 2.60 -15.89 -2.25
N SER A 121 2.40 -15.93 -0.93
CA SER A 121 1.15 -16.43 -0.33
C SER A 121 -0.05 -15.57 -0.76
N SER A 122 0.09 -14.25 -0.71
CA SER A 122 -0.96 -13.30 -1.11
C SER A 122 -1.26 -13.36 -2.61
N VAL A 123 -0.22 -13.53 -3.47
CA VAL A 123 -0.39 -13.74 -4.92
C VAL A 123 -1.17 -15.02 -5.19
N ALA A 124 -0.81 -16.13 -4.54
CA ALA A 124 -1.51 -17.40 -4.71
C ALA A 124 -2.99 -17.31 -4.27
N ALA A 125 -3.27 -16.60 -3.19
CA ALA A 125 -4.65 -16.34 -2.75
C ALA A 125 -5.41 -15.47 -3.77
N TRP A 126 -4.79 -14.40 -4.27
CA TRP A 126 -5.38 -13.53 -5.30
C TRP A 126 -5.65 -14.27 -6.62
N GLU A 127 -4.75 -15.14 -7.08
CA GLU A 127 -4.96 -15.94 -8.28
C GLU A 127 -6.11 -16.92 -8.13
N ARG A 128 -6.24 -17.55 -6.95
CA ARG A 128 -7.28 -18.55 -6.64
C ARG A 128 -8.65 -17.92 -6.38
N ASP A 129 -8.71 -16.89 -5.53
CA ASP A 129 -9.94 -16.36 -4.91
C ASP A 129 -10.35 -15.01 -5.49
N GLY A 130 -9.50 -14.38 -6.32
CA GLY A 130 -9.73 -13.08 -6.92
C GLY A 130 -9.42 -11.91 -5.99
N PHE A 131 -9.83 -10.71 -6.41
CA PHE A 131 -9.49 -9.46 -5.73
C PHE A 131 -10.31 -9.20 -4.46
N THR A 132 -11.52 -9.71 -4.36
CA THR A 132 -12.44 -9.41 -3.25
C THR A 132 -11.84 -9.65 -1.87
N PRO A 133 -11.21 -10.81 -1.55
CA PRO A 133 -10.59 -11.03 -0.24
C PRO A 133 -9.37 -10.11 0.00
N ILE A 134 -8.59 -9.81 -1.03
CA ILE A 134 -7.46 -8.87 -0.94
C ILE A 134 -7.96 -7.45 -0.62
N ARG A 135 -9.00 -7.00 -1.32
CA ARG A 135 -9.63 -5.70 -1.08
C ARG A 135 -10.15 -5.58 0.35
N GLN A 136 -10.81 -6.64 0.87
CA GLN A 136 -11.30 -6.64 2.24
C GLN A 136 -10.14 -6.56 3.25
N ALA A 137 -9.11 -7.40 3.10
CA ALA A 137 -7.94 -7.37 3.95
C ALA A 137 -7.23 -5.99 3.92
N TRP A 138 -7.20 -5.34 2.77
CA TRP A 138 -6.67 -3.99 2.62
C TRP A 138 -7.52 -2.97 3.40
N LEU A 139 -8.86 -3.02 3.26
CA LEU A 139 -9.79 -2.11 3.95
C LEU A 139 -9.74 -2.27 5.48
N ASP A 140 -9.54 -3.49 5.98
CA ASP A 140 -9.41 -3.78 7.42
C ASP A 140 -8.20 -3.06 8.06
N HIS A 141 -7.23 -2.63 7.23
CA HIS A 141 -6.03 -1.91 7.65
C HIS A 141 -5.92 -0.50 7.05
N ALA A 142 -6.99 -0.02 6.40
CA ALA A 142 -6.99 1.26 5.72
C ALA A 142 -6.85 2.44 6.69
N VAL A 143 -6.10 3.44 6.25
CA VAL A 143 -6.07 4.77 6.89
C VAL A 143 -7.24 5.59 6.37
N GLY A 144 -8.01 6.20 7.28
CA GLY A 144 -9.07 7.16 6.94
C GLY A 144 -10.36 6.55 6.40
N LEU A 145 -10.54 5.22 6.45
CA LEU A 145 -11.80 4.59 6.06
C LEU A 145 -12.92 5.02 7.01
N GLY A 146 -14.01 5.56 6.45
CA GLY A 146 -15.14 6.13 7.19
C GLY A 146 -14.88 7.54 7.74
N GLU A 147 -13.71 8.11 7.54
CA GLU A 147 -13.31 9.44 8.02
C GLU A 147 -13.35 10.47 6.89
N GLU A 148 -13.42 11.74 7.28
CA GLU A 148 -13.27 12.85 6.35
C GLU A 148 -11.81 12.98 5.94
N ILE A 149 -11.57 12.95 4.63
CA ILE A 149 -10.25 13.06 4.03
C ILE A 149 -10.21 14.16 2.99
N SER A 150 -9.00 14.66 2.73
CA SER A 150 -8.70 15.52 1.59
C SER A 150 -7.87 14.73 0.59
N ILE A 151 -8.23 14.80 -0.69
CA ILE A 151 -7.50 14.15 -1.78
C ILE A 151 -6.90 15.24 -2.67
N ARG A 152 -5.60 15.13 -2.94
CA ARG A 152 -4.91 15.98 -3.91
C ARG A 152 -4.53 15.16 -5.14
N SER A 153 -4.95 15.61 -6.31
CA SER A 153 -4.61 15.05 -7.61
C SER A 153 -4.13 16.18 -8.54
N GLY A 154 -2.82 16.29 -8.74
CA GLY A 154 -2.23 17.45 -9.41
C GLY A 154 -2.51 18.76 -8.67
N ASN A 155 -3.18 19.71 -9.33
CA ASN A 155 -3.59 20.98 -8.74
C ASN A 155 -4.99 20.96 -8.10
N ASP A 156 -5.72 19.86 -8.28
CA ASP A 156 -7.07 19.73 -7.75
C ASP A 156 -7.04 19.16 -6.34
N GLN A 157 -7.87 19.73 -5.46
CA GLN A 157 -8.07 19.24 -4.12
C GLN A 157 -9.57 19.02 -3.89
N GLN A 158 -9.92 17.86 -3.35
CA GLN A 158 -11.29 17.48 -3.04
C GLN A 158 -11.39 17.00 -1.60
N GLN A 159 -12.52 17.22 -0.96
CA GLN A 159 -12.80 16.78 0.40
C GLN A 159 -14.07 15.94 0.44
N GLY A 160 -14.08 14.93 1.30
CA GLY A 160 -15.22 14.05 1.50
C GLY A 160 -14.88 12.88 2.42
N VAL A 161 -15.82 11.99 2.62
CA VAL A 161 -15.63 10.79 3.43
C VAL A 161 -15.10 9.65 2.57
N PHE A 162 -14.01 9.02 2.99
CA PHE A 162 -13.51 7.78 2.37
C PHE A 162 -14.47 6.64 2.70
N GLU A 163 -15.36 6.30 1.77
CA GLU A 163 -16.42 5.33 2.04
C GLU A 163 -16.01 3.89 1.80
N ALA A 164 -15.30 3.62 0.72
CA ALA A 164 -14.88 2.27 0.32
C ALA A 164 -13.82 2.31 -0.79
N LEU A 165 -13.38 1.13 -1.21
CA LEU A 165 -12.77 0.91 -2.53
C LEU A 165 -13.80 0.23 -3.44
N ASP A 166 -13.80 0.56 -4.73
CA ASP A 166 -14.59 -0.18 -5.71
C ASP A 166 -13.94 -1.53 -6.08
N ASN A 167 -14.51 -2.24 -7.05
CA ASN A 167 -14.03 -3.55 -7.48
C ASN A 167 -12.71 -3.50 -8.27
N THR A 168 -12.18 -2.31 -8.58
CA THR A 168 -10.89 -2.10 -9.25
C THR A 168 -9.83 -1.53 -8.31
N GLY A 169 -10.20 -1.23 -7.05
CA GLY A 169 -9.33 -0.59 -6.06
C GLY A 169 -9.37 0.95 -6.11
N ALA A 170 -10.21 1.56 -6.94
CA ALA A 170 -10.40 3.00 -6.93
C ALA A 170 -11.13 3.43 -5.65
N LEU A 171 -10.71 4.55 -5.08
CA LEU A 171 -11.27 5.08 -3.85
C LEU A 171 -12.65 5.71 -4.13
N LEU A 172 -13.64 5.33 -3.34
CA LEU A 172 -14.98 5.93 -3.34
C LEU A 172 -15.04 7.02 -2.29
N LEU A 173 -15.17 8.27 -2.77
CA LEU A 173 -15.26 9.47 -1.97
C LEU A 173 -16.70 9.96 -1.94
N ARG A 174 -17.31 10.01 -0.75
CA ARG A 174 -18.63 10.63 -0.57
C ARG A 174 -18.46 12.12 -0.33
N LEU A 175 -18.95 12.92 -1.26
CA LEU A 175 -18.89 14.37 -1.20
C LEU A 175 -19.93 14.94 -0.21
N PRO A 176 -19.75 16.20 0.26
CA PRO A 176 -20.70 16.85 1.17
C PRO A 176 -22.13 16.95 0.65
N ASN A 177 -22.33 16.97 -0.68
CA ASN A 177 -23.66 16.97 -1.31
C ASN A 177 -24.31 15.57 -1.37
N GLY A 178 -23.67 14.54 -0.80
CA GLY A 178 -24.12 13.15 -0.79
C GLY A 178 -23.82 12.34 -2.05
N SER A 179 -23.25 12.93 -3.10
CA SER A 179 -22.84 12.18 -4.28
C SER A 179 -21.57 11.35 -4.02
N LEU A 180 -21.45 10.22 -4.72
CA LEU A 180 -20.28 9.35 -4.64
C LEU A 180 -19.38 9.59 -5.86
N GLN A 181 -18.11 9.85 -5.61
CA GLN A 181 -17.11 10.07 -6.66
C GLN A 181 -16.06 8.97 -6.61
N THR A 182 -15.68 8.46 -7.79
CA THR A 182 -14.60 7.46 -7.93
C THR A 182 -13.28 8.18 -8.22
N ILE A 183 -12.27 7.91 -7.39
CA ILE A 183 -10.93 8.48 -7.49
C ILE A 183 -9.95 7.36 -7.84
N THR A 184 -9.26 7.49 -8.97
CA THR A 184 -8.31 6.48 -9.47
C THR A 184 -6.84 6.82 -9.18
N ALA A 185 -6.54 8.09 -8.89
CA ALA A 185 -5.18 8.55 -8.57
C ALA A 185 -5.22 9.79 -7.68
N GLY A 186 -4.23 9.92 -6.81
CA GLY A 186 -4.09 11.06 -5.90
C GLY A 186 -3.39 10.66 -4.61
N ASP A 187 -3.27 11.63 -3.73
CA ASP A 187 -2.67 11.48 -2.40
C ASP A 187 -3.71 11.88 -1.36
N ILE A 188 -3.94 11.02 -0.37
CA ILE A 188 -4.90 11.32 0.70
C ILE A 188 -4.24 12.01 1.88
N PHE A 189 -4.98 12.92 2.49
CA PHE A 189 -4.63 13.60 3.74
C PHE A 189 -5.81 13.45 4.69
N LEU A 190 -5.55 13.07 5.92
CA LEU A 190 -6.56 13.10 6.98
C LEU A 190 -6.92 14.56 7.28
N GLY A 191 -8.18 14.84 7.56
CA GLY A 191 -8.65 16.19 7.88
C GLY A 191 -7.86 16.81 9.05
N GLU A 192 -7.78 18.14 9.08
CA GLU A 192 -7.17 18.90 10.18
C GLU A 192 -7.99 18.70 11.48
N GLY A 193 -7.87 17.56 12.10
CA GLY A 193 -8.58 17.19 13.31
C GLY A 193 -8.04 15.94 13.98
N SER A 194 -7.15 15.20 13.30
CA SER A 194 -6.51 13.99 13.82
C SER A 194 -5.09 14.25 14.30
N CYS A 195 -4.90 15.27 15.11
CA CYS A 195 -3.75 15.36 16.01
C CYS A 195 -4.15 14.64 17.31
N PHE A 196 -3.72 13.39 17.44
CA PHE A 196 -3.62 12.71 18.72
C PHE A 196 -2.21 12.17 18.90
#